data_59673085096daa258d6d907f6e94ada8
#
_entry.id   59673085096daa258d6d907f6e94ada8
#
_cell.length_a   1.000
_cell.length_b   1.000
_cell.length_c   1.000
_cell.angle_alpha   90.00
_cell.angle_beta   90.00
_cell.angle_gamma   90.00
#
_symmetry.space_group_name_H-M   'P 1'
#
loop_
_entity.id
_entity.type
_entity.pdbx_description
1 polymer ?
#
loop_
_entity_poly.entity_id
_entity_poly.type
_entity_poly.pdbx_seq_one_letter_code
_entity_poly.pdbx_strand_id
1 'polypeptide(L)'
;RRQRQMCLRDRCGSIYSLMHRIFEGNHEPLFGRATQQIFLKPFSTITLKQILSENNPGYTSEDLLAFYAFTGGVAKYVELFVDNKALTHHKMIKLMCQENSPFLSEGKNILIEEFGKEYTIYFSILSCIANGFTARTAIESYLQREIGGYLTRLENDFNIIKKRIPMFSKAESRNVRYEIEDNFLRFWFRFFYKYIRYIEAGALEKLQEIIIRDYPTFSGHALEEYFKCRFREKGEFTALGGYWNRKGEDEIDLIALDEIEKKAVVAEIKRNRQNIKMDALMLKGASIQKELNGYSVEYRGLSMEDM
;
A
#
# COMPACT_ATOMS: atom_id res chain seq x y z
N ARG A 1 -38.29 39.25 11.35
CA ARG A 1 -37.61 38.18 10.57
C ARG A 1 -36.38 37.74 11.38
N ARG A 2 -36.46 36.61 12.12
CA ARG A 2 -35.30 35.98 12.77
C ARG A 2 -34.42 35.37 11.67
N GLN A 3 -33.24 35.94 11.41
CA GLN A 3 -32.20 35.26 10.64
C GLN A 3 -31.82 34.00 11.41
N ARG A 4 -32.14 32.83 10.82
CA ARG A 4 -31.55 31.56 11.26
C ARG A 4 -30.10 31.62 10.86
N GLN A 5 -29.21 31.90 11.81
CA GLN A 5 -27.77 31.63 11.64
C GLN A 5 -27.64 30.10 11.45
N MET A 6 -27.33 29.70 10.24
CA MET A 6 -26.90 28.33 9.97
C MET A 6 -25.55 28.15 10.65
N CYS A 7 -25.52 27.45 11.78
CA CYS A 7 -24.27 27.03 12.39
C CYS A 7 -23.70 25.88 11.56
N LEU A 8 -22.68 26.16 10.75
CA LEU A 8 -21.81 25.14 10.17
C LEU A 8 -21.03 24.53 11.32
N ARG A 9 -21.04 23.20 11.42
CA ARG A 9 -20.22 22.44 12.36
C ARG A 9 -19.39 21.46 11.56
N ASP A 10 -18.10 21.71 11.50
CA ASP A 10 -17.14 20.79 10.90
C ASP A 10 -16.66 19.81 11.96
N ARG A 11 -16.53 18.55 11.57
CA ARG A 11 -15.95 17.49 12.40
C ARG A 11 -14.88 16.79 11.59
N CYS A 12 -13.72 16.61 12.16
CA CYS A 12 -12.64 15.82 11.57
C CYS A 12 -12.22 14.71 12.54
N GLY A 13 -11.73 13.61 12.01
CA GLY A 13 -11.21 12.51 12.79
C GLY A 13 -10.24 11.68 11.97
N SER A 14 -9.23 11.14 12.63
CA SER A 14 -8.19 10.28 12.04
C SER A 14 -8.49 8.79 12.20
N ILE A 15 -9.42 8.41 13.10
CA ILE A 15 -9.82 7.02 13.33
C ILE A 15 -10.91 6.65 12.34
N TYR A 16 -10.56 5.85 11.32
CA TYR A 16 -11.46 5.48 10.22
C TYR A 16 -12.72 4.78 10.72
N SER A 17 -12.57 3.73 11.52
CA SER A 17 -13.71 2.93 12.04
C SER A 17 -14.67 3.77 12.88
N LEU A 18 -14.17 4.70 13.67
CA LEU A 18 -14.98 5.60 14.49
C LEU A 18 -15.79 6.57 13.62
N MET A 19 -15.15 7.22 12.63
CA MET A 19 -15.81 8.17 11.74
C MET A 19 -16.88 7.48 10.88
N HIS A 20 -16.56 6.32 10.32
CA HIS A 20 -17.50 5.50 9.58
C HIS A 20 -18.71 5.14 10.46
N ARG A 21 -18.49 4.63 11.68
CA ARG A 21 -19.58 4.29 12.60
C ARG A 21 -20.46 5.49 12.92
N ILE A 22 -19.88 6.64 13.27
CA ILE A 22 -20.63 7.84 13.68
C ILE A 22 -21.53 8.38 12.56
N PHE A 23 -21.08 8.35 11.30
CA PHE A 23 -21.80 8.98 10.20
C PHE A 23 -22.57 8.00 9.31
N GLU A 24 -22.18 6.73 9.27
CA GLU A 24 -22.75 5.70 8.40
C GLU A 24 -23.45 4.57 9.19
N GLY A 25 -23.28 4.51 10.51
CA GLY A 25 -23.98 3.55 11.37
C GLY A 25 -25.46 3.91 11.53
N ASN A 26 -26.37 3.03 11.11
CA ASN A 26 -27.82 3.25 11.11
C ASN A 26 -28.44 3.62 12.47
N HIS A 27 -27.77 3.28 13.57
CA HIS A 27 -28.24 3.55 14.94
C HIS A 27 -27.58 4.78 15.57
N GLU A 28 -26.68 5.44 14.87
CA GLU A 28 -25.94 6.58 15.41
C GLU A 28 -26.69 7.91 15.19
N PRO A 29 -26.62 8.86 16.14
CA PRO A 29 -27.38 10.12 16.08
C PRO A 29 -27.03 11.00 14.87
N LEU A 30 -25.85 10.84 14.26
CA LEU A 30 -25.38 11.61 13.12
C LEU A 30 -25.55 10.89 11.78
N PHE A 31 -26.13 9.70 11.78
CA PHE A 31 -26.44 8.96 10.56
C PHE A 31 -27.23 9.81 9.56
N GLY A 32 -26.74 9.92 8.34
CA GLY A 32 -27.38 10.67 7.25
C GLY A 32 -27.50 12.19 7.47
N ARG A 33 -26.85 12.77 8.50
CA ARG A 33 -26.91 14.21 8.79
C ARG A 33 -25.71 15.01 8.26
N ALA A 34 -24.71 14.35 7.70
CA ALA A 34 -23.59 15.02 7.02
C ALA A 34 -24.10 15.62 5.70
N THR A 35 -23.90 16.91 5.52
CA THR A 35 -24.21 17.60 4.24
C THR A 35 -23.11 17.41 3.22
N GLN A 36 -21.90 17.18 3.67
CA GLN A 36 -20.72 16.89 2.86
C GLN A 36 -19.74 16.04 3.66
N GLN A 37 -19.14 15.06 2.99
CA GLN A 37 -18.03 14.26 3.53
C GLN A 37 -16.82 14.46 2.63
N ILE A 38 -15.67 14.75 3.24
CA ILE A 38 -14.39 14.93 2.54
C ILE A 38 -13.45 13.82 3.02
N PHE A 39 -13.08 12.94 2.11
CA PHE A 39 -12.08 11.91 2.35
C PHE A 39 -10.74 12.40 1.81
N LEU A 40 -9.82 12.75 2.71
CA LEU A 40 -8.48 13.15 2.31
C LEU A 40 -7.74 11.93 1.74
N LYS A 41 -7.27 12.08 0.52
CA LYS A 41 -6.47 11.06 -0.17
C LYS A 41 -4.98 11.37 -0.01
N PRO A 42 -4.13 10.34 -0.02
CA PRO A 42 -2.69 10.53 -0.14
C PRO A 42 -2.32 11.34 -1.40
N PHE A 43 -1.18 12.01 -1.38
CA PHE A 43 -0.63 12.67 -2.57
C PHE A 43 -0.43 11.67 -3.70
N SER A 44 -0.72 12.11 -4.93
CA SER A 44 -0.49 11.32 -6.14
C SER A 44 1.00 11.05 -6.36
N THR A 45 1.32 10.05 -7.19
CA THR A 45 2.71 9.75 -7.56
C THR A 45 3.36 10.95 -8.26
N ILE A 46 2.59 11.69 -9.05
CA ILE A 46 3.03 12.92 -9.73
C ILE A 46 3.36 14.01 -8.69
N THR A 47 2.46 14.23 -7.73
CA THR A 47 2.66 15.23 -6.67
C THR A 47 3.88 14.87 -5.80
N LEU A 48 4.07 13.60 -5.43
CA LEU A 48 5.25 13.15 -4.68
C LEU A 48 6.54 13.41 -5.46
N LYS A 49 6.56 13.11 -6.75
CA LYS A 49 7.71 13.38 -7.61
C LYS A 49 8.00 14.88 -7.67
N GLN A 50 6.97 15.72 -7.79
CA GLN A 50 7.10 17.17 -7.79
C GLN A 50 7.68 17.68 -6.47
N ILE A 51 7.09 17.29 -5.32
CA ILE A 51 7.59 17.69 -3.99
C ILE A 51 9.06 17.29 -3.84
N LEU A 52 9.41 16.06 -4.22
CA LEU A 52 10.79 15.58 -4.11
C LEU A 52 11.73 16.38 -5.01
N SER A 53 11.35 16.67 -6.26
CA SER A 53 12.18 17.43 -7.21
C SER A 53 12.39 18.87 -6.79
N GLU A 54 11.40 19.53 -6.19
CA GLU A 54 11.49 20.90 -5.69
C GLU A 54 12.41 21.02 -4.47
N ASN A 55 12.42 19.98 -3.59
CA ASN A 55 13.18 20.01 -2.35
C ASN A 55 14.52 19.27 -2.43
N ASN A 56 14.73 18.44 -3.44
CA ASN A 56 15.98 17.73 -3.76
C ASN A 56 16.15 17.58 -5.28
N PRO A 57 16.57 18.63 -6.03
CA PRO A 57 16.67 18.56 -7.49
C PRO A 57 17.57 17.44 -8.04
N GLY A 58 18.49 16.96 -7.23
CA GLY A 58 19.40 15.85 -7.58
C GLY A 58 18.94 14.47 -7.13
N TYR A 59 17.64 14.28 -6.83
CA TYR A 59 17.11 12.98 -6.40
C TYR A 59 17.30 11.88 -7.45
N THR A 60 17.46 10.67 -6.98
CA THR A 60 17.54 9.46 -7.82
C THR A 60 16.19 8.73 -7.86
N SER A 61 16.03 7.79 -8.78
CA SER A 61 14.84 6.91 -8.80
C SER A 61 14.74 6.08 -7.50
N GLU A 62 15.87 5.76 -6.86
CA GLU A 62 15.91 5.12 -5.54
C GLU A 62 15.29 6.01 -4.46
N ASP A 63 15.62 7.30 -4.48
CA ASP A 63 15.08 8.27 -3.52
C ASP A 63 13.56 8.44 -3.72
N LEU A 64 13.08 8.50 -4.95
CA LEU A 64 11.66 8.57 -5.27
C LEU A 64 10.91 7.31 -4.83
N LEU A 65 11.47 6.14 -5.11
CA LEU A 65 10.87 4.87 -4.67
C LEU A 65 10.83 4.78 -3.14
N ALA A 66 11.89 5.19 -2.45
CA ALA A 66 11.93 5.24 -0.99
C ALA A 66 10.89 6.22 -0.43
N PHE A 67 10.80 7.41 -1.00
CA PHE A 67 9.85 8.42 -0.59
C PHE A 67 8.41 7.91 -0.72
N TYR A 68 8.06 7.25 -1.83
CA TYR A 68 6.77 6.59 -2.01
C TYR A 68 6.58 5.40 -1.05
N ALA A 69 7.57 4.52 -0.93
CA ALA A 69 7.47 3.32 -0.12
C ALA A 69 7.32 3.59 1.39
N PHE A 70 7.89 4.70 1.88
CA PHE A 70 7.84 5.07 3.30
C PHE A 70 6.67 5.99 3.65
N THR A 71 6.15 6.77 2.69
CA THR A 71 5.07 7.71 2.96
C THR A 71 3.71 7.26 2.44
N GLY A 72 3.69 6.46 1.36
CA GLY A 72 2.45 6.19 0.62
C GLY A 72 1.73 7.44 0.12
N GLY A 73 2.39 8.62 0.15
CA GLY A 73 1.78 9.92 -0.14
C GLY A 73 1.02 10.54 1.03
N VAL A 74 1.06 9.95 2.23
CA VAL A 74 0.42 10.53 3.42
C VAL A 74 1.13 11.83 3.80
N ALA A 75 0.38 12.94 3.81
CA ALA A 75 0.93 14.30 3.99
C ALA A 75 1.82 14.45 5.22
N LYS A 76 1.41 13.89 6.37
CA LYS A 76 2.19 13.90 7.62
C LYS A 76 3.62 13.35 7.44
N TYR A 77 3.76 12.22 6.76
CA TYR A 77 5.08 11.60 6.58
C TYR A 77 5.91 12.34 5.53
N VAL A 78 5.25 12.84 4.49
CA VAL A 78 5.89 13.71 3.48
C VAL A 78 6.46 14.94 4.13
N GLU A 79 5.68 15.66 4.93
CA GLU A 79 6.09 16.85 5.70
C GLU A 79 7.29 16.52 6.61
N LEU A 80 7.23 15.45 7.39
CA LEU A 80 8.32 15.05 8.27
C LEU A 80 9.66 14.86 7.52
N PHE A 81 9.64 14.25 6.33
CA PHE A 81 10.87 14.09 5.54
C PHE A 81 11.35 15.39 4.92
N VAL A 82 10.44 16.25 4.44
CA VAL A 82 10.77 17.55 3.84
C VAL A 82 11.37 18.49 4.89
N ASP A 83 10.72 18.65 6.03
CA ASP A 83 11.14 19.56 7.10
C ASP A 83 12.51 19.19 7.68
N ASN A 84 12.78 17.88 7.78
CA ASN A 84 14.08 17.38 8.24
C ASN A 84 15.12 17.28 7.11
N LYS A 85 14.80 17.71 5.88
CA LYS A 85 15.68 17.59 4.69
C LYS A 85 16.21 16.17 4.47
N ALA A 86 15.41 15.17 4.86
CA ALA A 86 15.72 13.77 4.74
C ALA A 86 15.14 13.20 3.44
N LEU A 87 15.64 13.65 2.29
CA LEU A 87 15.08 13.40 0.96
C LEU A 87 15.92 12.48 0.08
N THR A 88 16.86 11.75 0.68
CA THR A 88 17.53 10.63 0.03
C THR A 88 17.21 9.35 0.78
N HIS A 89 17.21 8.21 0.09
CA HIS A 89 16.93 6.89 0.67
C HIS A 89 17.63 6.67 2.02
N HIS A 90 18.94 6.92 2.08
CA HIS A 90 19.72 6.75 3.31
C HIS A 90 19.33 7.75 4.42
N LYS A 91 19.08 9.03 4.07
CA LYS A 91 18.67 10.02 5.06
C LYS A 91 17.29 9.73 5.61
N MET A 92 16.35 9.25 4.78
CA MET A 92 15.01 8.83 5.23
C MET A 92 15.12 7.70 6.25
N ILE A 93 15.86 6.62 5.94
CA ILE A 93 16.07 5.51 6.87
C ILE A 93 16.74 5.99 8.17
N LYS A 94 17.76 6.84 8.05
CA LYS A 94 18.43 7.42 9.22
C LYS A 94 17.47 8.19 10.11
N LEU A 95 16.64 9.07 9.55
CA LEU A 95 15.64 9.83 10.29
C LEU A 95 14.62 8.92 10.99
N MET A 96 14.14 7.89 10.30
CA MET A 96 13.17 6.94 10.84
C MET A 96 13.75 6.12 12.01
N CYS A 97 15.05 5.85 12.01
CA CYS A 97 15.77 5.08 13.02
C CYS A 97 16.51 5.94 14.04
N GLN A 98 16.21 7.23 14.18
CA GLN A 98 16.77 8.06 15.24
C GLN A 98 16.08 7.78 16.58
N GLU A 99 16.80 8.03 17.68
CA GLU A 99 16.23 8.02 19.01
C GLU A 99 15.08 9.02 19.10
N ASN A 100 13.97 8.59 19.70
CA ASN A 100 12.73 9.38 19.81
C ASN A 100 12.07 9.74 18.45
N SER A 101 12.45 9.07 17.36
CA SER A 101 11.76 9.26 16.09
C SER A 101 10.27 8.91 16.21
N PRO A 102 9.35 9.79 15.76
CA PRO A 102 7.92 9.50 15.81
C PRO A 102 7.55 8.26 14.99
N PHE A 103 8.32 7.92 13.97
CA PHE A 103 8.09 6.74 13.13
C PHE A 103 8.18 5.42 13.90
N LEU A 104 9.01 5.33 14.95
CA LEU A 104 9.21 4.08 15.70
C LEU A 104 7.93 3.61 16.39
N SER A 105 7.13 4.53 16.95
CA SER A 105 5.90 4.24 17.68
C SER A 105 4.62 4.45 16.87
N GLU A 106 4.69 5.12 15.74
CA GLU A 106 3.52 5.57 14.97
C GLU A 106 2.56 4.45 14.60
N GLY A 107 3.05 3.35 14.02
CA GLY A 107 2.20 2.22 13.64
C GLY A 107 1.48 1.60 14.83
N LYS A 108 2.13 1.56 16.01
CA LYS A 108 1.50 1.09 17.24
C LYS A 108 0.41 2.06 17.71
N ASN A 109 0.71 3.36 17.72
CA ASN A 109 -0.21 4.38 18.23
C ASN A 109 -1.50 4.45 17.38
N ILE A 110 -1.38 4.46 16.06
CA ILE A 110 -2.53 4.47 15.15
C ILE A 110 -3.42 3.25 15.37
N LEU A 111 -2.84 2.06 15.48
CA LEU A 111 -3.61 0.81 15.45
C LEU A 111 -4.15 0.37 16.81
N ILE A 112 -3.55 0.78 17.94
CA ILE A 112 -4.09 0.46 19.26
C ILE A 112 -5.44 1.15 19.47
N GLU A 113 -5.59 2.37 18.99
CA GLU A 113 -6.86 3.10 19.08
C GLU A 113 -7.96 2.42 18.25
N GLU A 114 -7.60 1.86 17.08
CA GLU A 114 -8.53 1.14 16.21
C GLU A 114 -8.92 -0.24 16.77
N PHE A 115 -7.97 -1.01 17.26
CA PHE A 115 -8.18 -2.43 17.62
C PHE A 115 -8.59 -2.67 19.06
N GLY A 116 -8.37 -1.70 19.95
CA GLY A 116 -8.66 -1.84 21.38
C GLY A 116 -7.94 -3.04 22.00
N LYS A 117 -8.66 -3.85 22.79
CA LYS A 117 -8.08 -4.97 23.57
C LYS A 117 -7.57 -6.14 22.69
N GLU A 118 -8.05 -6.28 21.49
CA GLU A 118 -7.68 -7.39 20.58
C GLU A 118 -6.45 -7.10 19.69
N TYR A 119 -5.75 -5.98 19.94
CA TYR A 119 -4.64 -5.52 19.08
C TYR A 119 -3.57 -6.59 18.80
N THR A 120 -3.28 -7.47 19.76
CA THR A 120 -2.21 -8.48 19.64
C THR A 120 -2.42 -9.43 18.47
N ILE A 121 -3.66 -9.91 18.25
CA ILE A 121 -3.93 -10.82 17.13
C ILE A 121 -3.91 -10.09 15.80
N TYR A 122 -4.44 -8.87 15.73
CA TYR A 122 -4.37 -8.07 14.52
C TYR A 122 -2.93 -7.75 14.13
N PHE A 123 -2.08 -7.40 15.10
CA PHE A 123 -0.66 -7.15 14.87
C PHE A 123 0.06 -8.41 14.35
N SER A 124 -0.26 -9.58 14.89
CA SER A 124 0.31 -10.84 14.40
C SER A 124 -0.09 -11.12 12.96
N ILE A 125 -1.34 -10.88 12.58
CA ILE A 125 -1.83 -11.05 11.21
C ILE A 125 -1.14 -10.06 10.27
N LEU A 126 -1.10 -8.77 10.64
CA LEU A 126 -0.45 -7.72 9.83
C LEU A 126 1.05 -7.97 9.68
N SER A 127 1.70 -8.46 10.74
CA SER A 127 3.11 -8.88 10.66
C SER A 127 3.30 -10.04 9.68
N CYS A 128 2.43 -11.04 9.67
CA CYS A 128 2.47 -12.12 8.69
C CYS A 128 2.36 -11.58 7.26
N ILE A 129 1.37 -10.73 6.99
CA ILE A 129 1.14 -10.15 5.67
C ILE A 129 2.37 -9.33 5.22
N ALA A 130 2.91 -8.46 6.08
CA ALA A 130 4.08 -7.65 5.78
C ALA A 130 5.36 -8.48 5.53
N ASN A 131 5.40 -9.72 6.04
CA ASN A 131 6.50 -10.65 5.83
C ASN A 131 6.25 -11.67 4.70
N GLY A 132 5.20 -11.49 3.89
CA GLY A 132 4.95 -12.28 2.67
C GLY A 132 3.96 -13.43 2.82
N PHE A 133 3.39 -13.67 4.00
CA PHE A 133 2.29 -14.62 4.18
C PHE A 133 0.97 -13.96 3.76
N THR A 134 0.68 -13.94 2.47
CA THR A 134 -0.46 -13.19 1.93
C THR A 134 -1.73 -14.02 1.75
N ALA A 135 -1.63 -15.36 1.74
CA ALA A 135 -2.78 -16.24 1.68
C ALA A 135 -3.31 -16.58 3.09
N ARG A 136 -4.64 -16.60 3.24
CA ARG A 136 -5.30 -16.94 4.53
C ARG A 136 -4.74 -18.23 5.13
N THR A 137 -4.67 -19.30 4.33
CA THR A 137 -4.19 -20.62 4.80
C THR A 137 -2.74 -20.58 5.30
N ALA A 138 -1.89 -19.79 4.66
CA ALA A 138 -0.50 -19.61 5.09
C ALA A 138 -0.41 -18.88 6.45
N ILE A 139 -1.24 -17.83 6.63
CA ILE A 139 -1.29 -17.10 7.90
C ILE A 139 -1.87 -17.97 9.01
N GLU A 140 -2.98 -18.71 8.75
CA GLU A 140 -3.59 -19.64 9.71
C GLU A 140 -2.61 -20.75 10.12
N SER A 141 -1.88 -21.29 9.16
CA SER A 141 -0.84 -22.30 9.44
C SER A 141 0.30 -21.75 10.29
N TYR A 142 0.74 -20.52 10.03
CA TYR A 142 1.80 -19.88 10.82
C TYR A 142 1.37 -19.54 12.24
N LEU A 143 0.17 -18.98 12.40
CA LEU A 143 -0.37 -18.54 13.70
C LEU A 143 -1.06 -19.67 14.50
N GLN A 144 -1.23 -20.87 13.90
CA GLN A 144 -1.94 -22.01 14.45
C GLN A 144 -3.35 -21.62 14.96
N ARG A 145 -4.05 -20.76 14.20
CA ARG A 145 -5.33 -20.18 14.59
C ARG A 145 -6.19 -19.84 13.37
N GLU A 146 -7.50 -20.02 13.48
CA GLU A 146 -8.45 -19.49 12.49
C GLU A 146 -8.53 -17.96 12.59
N ILE A 147 -8.43 -17.28 11.44
CA ILE A 147 -8.38 -15.81 11.36
C ILE A 147 -9.43 -15.20 10.42
N GLY A 148 -10.35 -16.00 9.88
CA GLY A 148 -11.31 -15.53 8.89
C GLY A 148 -12.08 -14.28 9.32
N GLY A 149 -12.63 -14.27 10.56
CA GLY A 149 -13.33 -13.10 11.11
C GLY A 149 -12.44 -11.88 11.29
N TYR A 150 -11.18 -12.07 11.69
CA TYR A 150 -10.21 -10.98 11.84
C TYR A 150 -9.84 -10.35 10.50
N LEU A 151 -9.65 -11.15 9.45
CA LEU A 151 -9.39 -10.64 8.10
C LEU A 151 -10.57 -9.82 7.58
N THR A 152 -11.81 -10.29 7.79
CA THR A 152 -13.01 -9.55 7.40
C THR A 152 -13.08 -8.19 8.11
N ARG A 153 -12.78 -8.13 9.40
CA ARG A 153 -12.77 -6.86 10.15
C ARG A 153 -11.62 -5.94 9.72
N LEU A 154 -10.42 -6.49 9.48
CA LEU A 154 -9.29 -5.70 8.96
C LEU A 154 -9.60 -5.07 7.60
N GLU A 155 -10.35 -5.78 6.74
CA GLU A 155 -10.75 -5.30 5.42
C GLU A 155 -11.92 -4.31 5.50
N ASN A 156 -13.03 -4.69 6.15
CA ASN A 156 -14.29 -3.95 6.05
C ASN A 156 -14.48 -2.90 7.16
N ASP A 157 -14.07 -3.20 8.40
CA ASP A 157 -14.33 -2.31 9.53
C ASP A 157 -13.18 -1.30 9.70
N PHE A 158 -11.94 -1.75 9.51
CA PHE A 158 -10.75 -0.93 9.75
C PHE A 158 -10.11 -0.37 8.46
N ASN A 159 -10.43 -0.94 7.30
CA ASN A 159 -9.86 -0.55 6.00
C ASN A 159 -8.31 -0.52 5.99
N ILE A 160 -7.68 -1.50 6.68
CA ILE A 160 -6.21 -1.57 6.80
C ILE A 160 -5.61 -2.52 5.77
N ILE A 161 -6.32 -3.60 5.45
CA ILE A 161 -5.92 -4.53 4.41
C ILE A 161 -6.92 -4.52 3.26
N LYS A 162 -6.45 -4.95 2.11
CA LYS A 162 -7.31 -5.24 0.97
C LYS A 162 -7.09 -6.66 0.46
N LYS A 163 -8.17 -7.23 -0.01
CA LYS A 163 -8.19 -8.51 -0.68
C LYS A 163 -7.87 -8.32 -2.15
N ARG A 164 -6.78 -8.93 -2.61
CA ARG A 164 -6.39 -8.97 -4.02
C ARG A 164 -6.88 -10.27 -4.64
N ILE A 165 -7.53 -10.14 -5.78
CA ILE A 165 -8.00 -11.26 -6.60
C ILE A 165 -7.28 -11.13 -7.95
N PRO A 166 -6.77 -12.25 -8.53
CA PRO A 166 -6.16 -12.19 -9.86
C PRO A 166 -7.19 -11.68 -10.88
N MET A 167 -6.74 -10.85 -11.80
CA MET A 167 -7.61 -10.42 -12.91
C MET A 167 -8.18 -11.66 -13.64
N PHE A 168 -9.38 -11.50 -14.19
CA PHE A 168 -10.15 -12.55 -14.87
C PHE A 168 -10.63 -13.71 -13.97
N SER A 169 -10.37 -13.64 -12.67
CA SER A 169 -10.92 -14.60 -11.73
C SER A 169 -12.37 -14.26 -11.37
N LYS A 170 -13.17 -15.29 -11.06
CA LYS A 170 -14.52 -15.08 -10.52
C LYS A 170 -14.43 -14.37 -9.15
N ALA A 171 -15.44 -13.55 -8.83
CA ALA A 171 -15.48 -12.81 -7.56
C ALA A 171 -15.37 -13.72 -6.31
N GLU A 172 -15.85 -14.98 -6.42
CA GLU A 172 -15.81 -15.98 -5.36
C GLU A 172 -14.52 -16.82 -5.35
N SER A 173 -13.51 -16.40 -6.12
CA SER A 173 -12.23 -17.12 -6.19
C SER A 173 -11.61 -17.28 -4.80
N ARG A 174 -11.12 -18.48 -4.48
CA ARG A 174 -10.33 -18.76 -3.28
C ARG A 174 -8.85 -18.43 -3.47
N ASN A 175 -8.43 -18.10 -4.70
CA ASN A 175 -7.07 -17.69 -5.01
C ASN A 175 -6.90 -16.20 -4.70
N VAL A 176 -6.83 -15.85 -3.43
CA VAL A 176 -6.76 -14.47 -2.96
C VAL A 176 -5.50 -14.24 -2.16
N ARG A 177 -5.00 -13.00 -2.23
CA ARG A 177 -3.90 -12.49 -1.40
C ARG A 177 -4.39 -11.29 -0.60
N TYR A 178 -3.94 -11.17 0.63
CA TYR A 178 -4.19 -10.02 1.48
C TYR A 178 -2.97 -9.12 1.52
N GLU A 179 -3.18 -7.82 1.41
CA GLU A 179 -2.12 -6.80 1.40
C GLU A 179 -2.48 -5.68 2.38
N ILE A 180 -1.48 -5.14 3.07
CA ILE A 180 -1.63 -3.92 3.85
C ILE A 180 -1.70 -2.76 2.86
N GLU A 181 -2.76 -1.94 2.95
CA GLU A 181 -3.01 -0.86 2.01
C GLU A 181 -2.06 0.33 2.21
N ASP A 182 -1.81 0.68 3.45
CA ASP A 182 -0.91 1.75 3.83
C ASP A 182 0.57 1.32 3.71
N ASN A 183 1.35 2.05 2.90
CA ASN A 183 2.75 1.76 2.65
C ASN A 183 3.61 1.90 3.91
N PHE A 184 3.33 2.93 4.74
CA PHE A 184 4.07 3.13 5.98
C PHE A 184 3.80 2.00 6.97
N LEU A 185 2.54 1.60 7.15
CA LEU A 185 2.21 0.46 8.02
C LEU A 185 2.87 -0.84 7.53
N ARG A 186 2.89 -1.08 6.22
CA ARG A 186 3.59 -2.23 5.65
C ARG A 186 5.08 -2.20 5.97
N PHE A 187 5.75 -1.03 5.83
CA PHE A 187 7.13 -0.83 6.24
C PHE A 187 7.31 -1.05 7.75
N TRP A 188 6.42 -0.46 8.56
CA TRP A 188 6.49 -0.53 10.01
C TRP A 188 6.40 -1.98 10.54
N PHE A 189 5.46 -2.78 10.03
CA PHE A 189 5.35 -4.20 10.40
C PHE A 189 6.54 -5.02 9.89
N ARG A 190 7.05 -4.73 8.70
CA ARG A 190 8.16 -5.46 8.09
C ARG A 190 9.47 -5.26 8.83
N PHE A 191 9.70 -4.04 9.36
CA PHE A 191 10.98 -3.69 9.95
C PHE A 191 10.87 -3.32 11.44
N PHE A 192 10.02 -2.42 11.84
CA PHE A 192 9.98 -1.97 13.23
C PHE A 192 9.32 -2.99 14.15
N TYR A 193 8.14 -3.49 13.82
CA TYR A 193 7.47 -4.49 14.64
C TYR A 193 8.22 -5.82 14.66
N LYS A 194 8.70 -6.29 13.52
CA LYS A 194 9.48 -7.53 13.44
C LYS A 194 10.75 -7.48 14.26
N TYR A 195 11.41 -6.35 14.30
CA TYR A 195 12.67 -6.14 15.01
C TYR A 195 12.52 -5.25 16.25
N ILE A 196 11.36 -5.27 16.90
CA ILE A 196 11.02 -4.43 18.06
C ILE A 196 12.07 -4.50 19.16
N ARG A 197 12.70 -5.67 19.38
CA ARG A 197 13.75 -5.86 20.37
C ARG A 197 14.99 -4.98 20.15
N TYR A 198 15.31 -4.64 18.89
CA TYR A 198 16.39 -3.71 18.58
C TYR A 198 16.04 -2.29 18.99
N ILE A 199 14.77 -1.91 18.83
CA ILE A 199 14.26 -0.60 19.27
C ILE A 199 14.27 -0.51 20.79
N GLU A 200 13.76 -1.52 21.49
CA GLU A 200 13.74 -1.60 22.95
C GLU A 200 15.15 -1.61 23.58
N ALA A 201 16.12 -2.19 22.89
CA ALA A 201 17.52 -2.23 23.31
C ALA A 201 18.33 -0.98 22.90
N GLY A 202 17.71 0.01 22.20
CA GLY A 202 18.42 1.18 21.68
C GLY A 202 19.41 0.87 20.54
N ALA A 203 19.39 -0.35 19.98
CA ALA A 203 20.32 -0.80 18.92
C ALA A 203 19.86 -0.31 17.52
N LEU A 204 19.58 0.98 17.39
CA LEU A 204 18.98 1.58 16.19
C LEU A 204 19.90 1.55 14.98
N GLU A 205 21.20 1.62 15.16
CA GLU A 205 22.17 1.49 14.06
C GLU A 205 22.10 0.11 13.40
N LYS A 206 22.02 -0.96 14.21
CA LYS A 206 21.85 -2.32 13.68
C LYS A 206 20.52 -2.50 12.96
N LEU A 207 19.45 -1.88 13.47
CA LEU A 207 18.16 -1.87 12.80
C LEU A 207 18.26 -1.18 11.44
N GLN A 208 18.96 -0.05 11.37
CA GLN A 208 19.22 0.68 10.14
C GLN A 208 19.97 -0.18 9.10
N GLU A 209 21.00 -0.91 9.51
CA GLU A 209 21.72 -1.84 8.64
C GLU A 209 20.80 -2.94 8.08
N ILE A 210 19.93 -3.50 8.92
CA ILE A 210 18.95 -4.52 8.52
C ILE A 210 17.98 -3.93 7.47
N ILE A 211 17.48 -2.72 7.70
CA ILE A 211 16.58 -2.05 6.76
C ILE A 211 17.28 -1.83 5.42
N ILE A 212 18.49 -1.28 5.41
CA ILE A 212 19.27 -1.02 4.18
C ILE A 212 19.48 -2.33 3.41
N ARG A 213 19.87 -3.40 4.09
CA ARG A 213 20.10 -4.72 3.47
C ARG A 213 18.85 -5.29 2.82
N ASP A 214 17.70 -5.22 3.51
CA ASP A 214 16.47 -5.90 3.10
C ASP A 214 15.54 -4.99 2.25
N TYR A 215 15.85 -3.69 2.17
CA TYR A 215 15.06 -2.71 1.42
C TYR A 215 14.89 -3.06 -0.07
N PRO A 216 15.90 -3.55 -0.81
CA PRO A 216 15.72 -3.92 -2.21
C PRO A 216 14.60 -4.94 -2.42
N THR A 217 14.48 -5.92 -1.55
CA THR A 217 13.40 -6.92 -1.60
C THR A 217 12.04 -6.31 -1.22
N PHE A 218 12.02 -5.49 -0.17
CA PHE A 218 10.80 -4.81 0.29
C PHE A 218 10.23 -3.84 -0.76
N SER A 219 11.09 -3.05 -1.38
CA SER A 219 10.69 -2.00 -2.32
C SER A 219 10.29 -2.51 -3.71
N GLY A 220 10.54 -3.77 -4.03
CA GLY A 220 10.04 -4.38 -5.27
C GLY A 220 8.52 -4.30 -5.36
N HIS A 221 7.83 -4.71 -4.30
CA HIS A 221 6.38 -4.60 -4.24
C HIS A 221 5.89 -3.12 -4.20
N ALA A 222 6.63 -2.23 -3.54
CA ALA A 222 6.30 -0.80 -3.56
C ALA A 222 6.39 -0.22 -4.98
N LEU A 223 7.33 -0.68 -5.79
CA LEU A 223 7.47 -0.29 -7.20
C LEU A 223 6.28 -0.77 -8.04
N GLU A 224 5.80 -2.00 -7.81
CA GLU A 224 4.58 -2.49 -8.49
C GLU A 224 3.38 -1.62 -8.15
N GLU A 225 3.16 -1.30 -6.87
CA GLU A 225 2.05 -0.44 -6.45
C GLU A 225 2.21 1.00 -6.95
N TYR A 226 3.44 1.53 -7.03
CA TYR A 226 3.72 2.83 -7.64
C TYR A 226 3.23 2.90 -9.08
N PHE A 227 3.57 1.90 -9.92
CA PHE A 227 3.12 1.87 -11.30
C PHE A 227 1.60 1.64 -11.41
N LYS A 228 1.01 0.78 -10.59
CA LYS A 228 -0.45 0.61 -10.54
C LYS A 228 -1.16 1.92 -10.18
N CYS A 229 -0.63 2.68 -9.20
CA CYS A 229 -1.15 4.01 -8.87
C CYS A 229 -1.00 4.98 -10.04
N ARG A 230 0.18 5.02 -10.66
CA ARG A 230 0.45 5.90 -11.80
C ARG A 230 -0.46 5.61 -13.01
N PHE A 231 -0.73 4.34 -13.32
CA PHE A 231 -1.67 3.97 -14.37
C PHE A 231 -3.10 4.39 -14.02
N ARG A 232 -3.50 4.25 -12.75
CA ARG A 232 -4.82 4.69 -12.26
C ARG A 232 -4.97 6.20 -12.31
N GLU A 233 -3.92 6.95 -11.96
CA GLU A 233 -3.89 8.41 -11.97
C GLU A 233 -4.02 9.00 -13.38
N LYS A 234 -3.53 8.31 -14.40
CA LYS A 234 -3.70 8.72 -15.80
C LYS A 234 -5.14 8.61 -16.30
N GLY A 235 -5.95 7.71 -15.71
CA GLY A 235 -7.35 7.55 -16.09
C GLY A 235 -7.59 6.95 -17.49
N GLU A 236 -6.56 6.38 -18.12
CA GLU A 236 -6.63 5.81 -19.48
C GLU A 236 -7.23 4.39 -19.49
N PHE A 237 -7.26 3.72 -18.33
CA PHE A 237 -7.66 2.32 -18.21
C PHE A 237 -8.85 2.14 -17.26
N THR A 238 -9.81 1.33 -17.67
CA THR A 238 -11.03 1.03 -16.91
C THR A 238 -10.83 -0.05 -15.86
N ALA A 239 -9.89 -0.97 -16.08
CA ALA A 239 -9.56 -2.03 -15.14
C ALA A 239 -8.04 -2.17 -14.98
N LEU A 240 -7.60 -2.36 -13.71
CA LEU A 240 -6.19 -2.49 -13.33
C LEU A 240 -6.03 -3.59 -12.29
N GLY A 241 -5.09 -4.50 -12.50
CA GLY A 241 -4.77 -5.56 -11.55
C GLY A 241 -3.49 -6.30 -11.88
N GLY A 242 -3.24 -7.37 -11.16
CA GLY A 242 -2.21 -8.36 -11.47
C GLY A 242 -2.87 -9.70 -11.78
N TYR A 243 -2.10 -10.63 -12.28
CA TYR A 243 -2.56 -12.01 -12.51
C TYR A 243 -1.57 -12.98 -11.87
N TRP A 244 -2.11 -14.06 -11.28
CA TRP A 244 -1.34 -15.21 -10.80
C TRP A 244 -2.23 -16.45 -10.85
N ASN A 245 -1.64 -17.58 -11.24
CA ASN A 245 -2.31 -18.86 -11.19
C ASN A 245 -2.27 -19.46 -9.77
N ARG A 246 -3.03 -20.53 -9.53
CA ARG A 246 -3.09 -21.18 -8.19
C ARG A 246 -1.76 -21.75 -7.73
N LYS A 247 -0.87 -22.11 -8.67
CA LYS A 247 0.44 -22.67 -8.37
C LYS A 247 1.50 -21.58 -8.15
N GLY A 248 1.23 -20.31 -8.55
CA GLY A 248 2.17 -19.22 -8.49
C GLY A 248 3.27 -19.27 -9.55
N GLU A 249 3.14 -20.14 -10.55
CA GLU A 249 4.12 -20.31 -11.63
C GLU A 249 4.00 -19.21 -12.67
N ASP A 250 2.75 -18.75 -12.96
CA ASP A 250 2.47 -17.65 -13.88
C ASP A 250 2.00 -16.45 -13.07
N GLU A 251 2.86 -15.45 -12.98
CA GLU A 251 2.55 -14.18 -12.33
C GLU A 251 2.86 -13.01 -13.27
N ILE A 252 1.89 -12.11 -13.43
CA ILE A 252 2.00 -10.87 -14.20
C ILE A 252 1.76 -9.72 -13.23
N ASP A 253 2.74 -8.82 -13.11
CA ASP A 253 2.76 -7.78 -12.09
C ASP A 253 1.67 -6.72 -12.32
N LEU A 254 1.39 -6.38 -13.60
CA LEU A 254 0.38 -5.39 -13.98
C LEU A 254 -0.32 -5.78 -15.29
N ILE A 255 -1.65 -5.76 -15.25
CA ILE A 255 -2.52 -5.77 -16.42
C ILE A 255 -3.41 -4.54 -16.32
N ALA A 256 -3.46 -3.75 -17.40
CA ALA A 256 -4.30 -2.58 -17.51
C ALA A 256 -5.18 -2.72 -18.77
N LEU A 257 -6.50 -2.57 -18.63
CA LEU A 257 -7.47 -2.72 -19.71
C LEU A 257 -8.23 -1.42 -19.93
N ASP A 258 -8.30 -1.00 -21.18
CA ASP A 258 -9.31 -0.09 -21.66
C ASP A 258 -10.39 -0.89 -22.40
N GLU A 259 -11.52 -1.08 -21.74
CA GLU A 259 -12.63 -1.89 -22.28
C GLU A 259 -13.37 -1.20 -23.42
N ILE A 260 -13.23 0.13 -23.57
CA ILE A 260 -13.88 0.91 -24.63
C ILE A 260 -13.03 0.84 -25.89
N GLU A 261 -11.76 1.26 -25.81
CA GLU A 261 -10.82 1.28 -26.93
C GLU A 261 -10.24 -0.10 -27.25
N LYS A 262 -10.57 -1.12 -26.45
CA LYS A 262 -10.04 -2.49 -26.58
C LYS A 262 -8.50 -2.53 -26.59
N LYS A 263 -7.88 -1.77 -25.71
CA LYS A 263 -6.43 -1.74 -25.50
C LYS A 263 -6.09 -2.45 -24.20
N ALA A 264 -5.02 -3.21 -24.21
CA ALA A 264 -4.50 -3.87 -23.01
C ALA A 264 -3.00 -3.64 -22.89
N VAL A 265 -2.54 -3.34 -21.68
CA VAL A 265 -1.11 -3.35 -21.35
C VAL A 265 -0.86 -4.51 -20.38
N VAL A 266 0.11 -5.34 -20.71
CA VAL A 266 0.60 -6.45 -19.87
C VAL A 266 2.04 -6.13 -19.51
N ALA A 267 2.33 -5.94 -18.22
CA ALA A 267 3.65 -5.47 -17.81
C ALA A 267 4.29 -6.33 -16.72
N GLU A 268 5.60 -6.50 -16.83
CA GLU A 268 6.51 -6.99 -15.79
C GLU A 268 7.25 -5.81 -15.17
N ILE A 269 7.32 -5.77 -13.83
CA ILE A 269 7.89 -4.66 -13.08
C ILE A 269 9.06 -5.17 -12.26
N LYS A 270 10.26 -4.65 -12.50
CA LYS A 270 11.48 -5.03 -11.76
C LYS A 270 12.27 -3.78 -11.40
N ARG A 271 12.95 -3.80 -10.26
CA ARG A 271 13.81 -2.69 -9.84
C ARG A 271 14.90 -2.39 -10.88
N ASN A 272 15.53 -3.43 -11.41
CA ASN A 272 16.54 -3.33 -12.45
C ASN A 272 15.96 -3.79 -13.79
N ARG A 273 16.03 -2.95 -14.80
CA ARG A 273 15.57 -3.23 -16.16
C ARG A 273 16.20 -4.51 -16.75
N GLN A 274 17.44 -4.79 -16.42
CA GLN A 274 18.14 -5.99 -16.90
C GLN A 274 17.50 -7.32 -16.41
N ASN A 275 16.72 -7.26 -15.34
CA ASN A 275 16.01 -8.42 -14.80
C ASN A 275 14.65 -8.65 -15.47
N ILE A 276 14.24 -7.79 -16.37
CA ILE A 276 12.99 -7.92 -17.12
C ILE A 276 13.22 -8.86 -18.31
N LYS A 277 12.45 -9.95 -18.35
CA LYS A 277 12.53 -10.98 -19.42
C LYS A 277 11.28 -10.89 -20.27
N MET A 278 11.34 -10.13 -21.36
CA MET A 278 10.17 -9.90 -22.24
C MET A 278 9.60 -11.19 -22.84
N ASP A 279 10.47 -12.14 -23.23
CA ASP A 279 10.02 -13.43 -23.77
C ASP A 279 9.22 -14.23 -22.73
N ALA A 280 9.66 -14.21 -21.47
CA ALA A 280 8.93 -14.86 -20.37
C ALA A 280 7.59 -14.17 -20.10
N LEU A 281 7.53 -12.83 -20.19
CA LEU A 281 6.28 -12.08 -20.05
C LEU A 281 5.29 -12.42 -21.16
N MET A 282 5.74 -12.52 -22.41
CA MET A 282 4.92 -12.92 -23.54
C MET A 282 4.38 -14.35 -23.38
N LEU A 283 5.19 -15.28 -22.86
CA LEU A 283 4.74 -16.64 -22.56
C LEU A 283 3.67 -16.66 -21.46
N LYS A 284 3.84 -15.88 -20.38
CA LYS A 284 2.83 -15.73 -19.34
C LYS A 284 1.54 -15.08 -19.91
N GLY A 285 1.68 -14.08 -20.80
CA GLY A 285 0.55 -13.46 -21.50
C GLY A 285 -0.25 -14.44 -22.36
N ALA A 286 0.40 -15.48 -22.91
CA ALA A 286 -0.29 -16.51 -23.66
C ALA A 286 -1.27 -17.33 -22.78
N SER A 287 -1.02 -17.46 -21.47
CA SER A 287 -1.92 -18.14 -20.54
C SER A 287 -3.26 -17.42 -20.33
N ILE A 288 -3.31 -16.11 -20.59
CA ILE A 288 -4.50 -15.25 -20.48
C ILE A 288 -4.98 -14.73 -21.85
N GLN A 289 -4.54 -15.35 -22.95
CA GLN A 289 -4.88 -14.90 -24.31
C GLN A 289 -6.39 -14.96 -24.60
N LYS A 290 -7.11 -15.88 -23.98
CA LYS A 290 -8.58 -16.01 -24.14
C LYS A 290 -9.31 -14.80 -23.57
N GLU A 291 -8.86 -14.32 -22.45
CA GLU A 291 -9.40 -13.15 -21.72
C GLU A 291 -9.05 -11.83 -22.44
N LEU A 292 -7.94 -11.82 -23.16
CA LEU A 292 -7.49 -10.67 -23.95
C LEU A 292 -7.95 -10.73 -25.43
N ASN A 293 -8.81 -11.68 -25.77
CA ASN A 293 -9.34 -11.78 -27.13
C ASN A 293 -10.11 -10.50 -27.52
N GLY A 294 -9.75 -9.93 -28.67
CA GLY A 294 -10.32 -8.67 -29.15
C GLY A 294 -9.65 -7.41 -28.62
N TYR A 295 -8.64 -7.52 -27.75
CA TYR A 295 -7.81 -6.39 -27.34
C TYR A 295 -6.54 -6.28 -28.18
N SER A 296 -6.14 -5.03 -28.46
CA SER A 296 -4.77 -4.72 -28.90
C SER A 296 -3.85 -4.77 -27.68
N VAL A 297 -2.97 -5.77 -27.61
CA VAL A 297 -2.14 -6.05 -26.44
C VAL A 297 -0.75 -5.47 -26.63
N GLU A 298 -0.31 -4.64 -25.69
CA GLU A 298 1.05 -4.12 -25.59
C GLU A 298 1.76 -4.75 -24.39
N TYR A 299 2.94 -5.34 -24.61
CA TYR A 299 3.79 -5.87 -23.54
C TYR A 299 4.84 -4.83 -23.16
N ARG A 300 4.94 -4.52 -21.85
CA ARG A 300 5.86 -3.52 -21.32
C ARG A 300 6.74 -4.07 -20.22
N GLY A 301 8.02 -3.74 -20.24
CA GLY A 301 8.92 -3.86 -19.09
C GLY A 301 9.03 -2.51 -18.40
N LEU A 302 8.69 -2.46 -17.11
CA LEU A 302 8.78 -1.25 -16.30
C LEU A 302 9.81 -1.41 -15.19
N SER A 303 10.60 -0.39 -14.95
CA SER A 303 11.66 -0.39 -13.94
C SER A 303 11.75 0.94 -13.22
N MET A 304 12.69 1.06 -12.28
CA MET A 304 12.97 2.33 -11.59
C MET A 304 13.39 3.44 -12.56
N GLU A 305 13.88 3.12 -13.76
CA GLU A 305 14.24 4.09 -14.78
C GLU A 305 13.01 4.79 -15.38
N ASP A 306 11.82 4.19 -15.25
CA ASP A 306 10.56 4.69 -15.81
C ASP A 306 9.71 5.51 -14.79
N MET A 307 10.23 5.73 -13.59
CA MET A 307 9.57 6.47 -12.50
C MET A 307 9.49 7.98 -12.73
#